data_de4b130d928e798ac6236c09fd18f150
#
_entry.id   de4b130d928e798ac6236c09fd18f150
#
_cell.length_a   1.000
_cell.length_b   1.000
_cell.length_c   1.000
_cell.angle_alpha   90.00
_cell.angle_beta   90.00
_cell.angle_gamma   90.00
#
_symmetry.space_group_name_H-M   'P 1'
#
loop_
_entity.id
_entity.type
_entity.pdbx_description
1 polymer ?
#
loop_
_entity_poly.entity_id
_entity_poly.type
_entity_poly.pdbx_seq_one_letter_code
_entity_poly.pdbx_strand_id
1 'polypeptide(L)'
;MKRAFMSEAAIMRSFFPSIAGVGLFIFVVLTLANASDGDSGMSAGTCAVSAMSPIMIMSSLAGYDNQNGWERYRATLPFSRKDIICARYLCIIVFSVVMACAATLLNILALPFFDHMGIPSTGQTIFEIATASAASTLISLMMVFLAQPIFFRFGHMEALRLSVGLFALLGCGTMAMLSSSNPISNWLMSFAGANPDPAVIGCLCAGIAVLAFVLFMVSCAVSTKIYRTRDL
;
A
#
# COMPACT_ATOMS: atom_id res chain seq x y z
N MET A 1 3.11 -12.34 -20.43
CA MET A 1 2.86 -12.03 -19.01
C MET A 1 3.82 -12.72 -18.04
N LYS A 2 3.91 -14.08 -17.97
CA LYS A 2 4.77 -14.78 -16.97
C LYS A 2 6.24 -14.33 -17.00
N ARG A 3 6.87 -14.24 -18.18
CA ARG A 3 8.27 -13.79 -18.33
C ARG A 3 8.45 -12.31 -17.94
N ALA A 4 7.50 -11.44 -18.29
CA ALA A 4 7.52 -10.04 -17.90
C ALA A 4 7.37 -9.87 -16.38
N PHE A 5 6.50 -10.65 -15.72
CA PHE A 5 6.37 -10.68 -14.28
C PHE A 5 7.66 -11.16 -13.58
N MET A 6 8.29 -12.21 -14.11
CA MET A 6 9.55 -12.72 -13.54
C MET A 6 10.69 -11.70 -13.64
N SER A 7 10.74 -10.89 -14.70
CA SER A 7 11.73 -9.80 -14.79
C SER A 7 11.51 -8.70 -13.76
N GLU A 8 10.27 -8.27 -13.54
CA GLU A 8 9.93 -7.31 -12.47
C GLU A 8 10.20 -7.88 -11.06
N ALA A 9 9.84 -9.14 -10.85
CA ALA A 9 10.08 -9.83 -9.57
C ALA A 9 11.58 -10.00 -9.29
N ALA A 10 12.39 -10.23 -10.31
CA ALA A 10 13.85 -10.33 -10.15
C ALA A 10 14.47 -8.99 -9.71
N ILE A 11 14.01 -7.88 -10.28
CA ILE A 11 14.39 -6.53 -9.82
C ILE A 11 13.96 -6.33 -8.37
N MET A 12 12.72 -6.66 -8.06
CA MET A 12 12.16 -6.47 -6.72
C MET A 12 12.89 -7.29 -5.66
N ARG A 13 13.36 -8.49 -6.01
CA ARG A 13 14.17 -9.35 -5.11
C ARG A 13 15.40 -8.62 -4.57
N SER A 14 16.04 -7.76 -5.35
CA SER A 14 17.19 -6.95 -4.92
C SER A 14 16.81 -5.87 -3.90
N PHE A 15 15.63 -5.27 -4.03
CA PHE A 15 15.16 -4.19 -3.15
C PHE A 15 14.37 -4.69 -1.93
N PHE A 16 13.83 -5.90 -2.03
CA PHE A 16 12.96 -6.47 -0.99
C PHE A 16 13.58 -6.48 0.41
N PRO A 17 14.87 -6.89 0.61
CA PRO A 17 15.47 -6.86 1.94
C PRO A 17 15.56 -5.46 2.53
N SER A 18 15.81 -4.45 1.70
CA SER A 18 15.88 -3.06 2.14
C SER A 18 14.49 -2.55 2.55
N ILE A 19 13.45 -2.83 1.75
CA ILE A 19 12.06 -2.45 2.07
C ILE A 19 11.58 -3.16 3.34
N ALA A 20 11.89 -4.46 3.47
CA ALA A 20 11.56 -5.24 4.66
C ALA A 20 12.28 -4.72 5.91
N GLY A 21 13.55 -4.32 5.79
CA GLY A 21 14.32 -3.72 6.89
C GLY A 21 13.74 -2.38 7.36
N VAL A 22 13.38 -1.50 6.42
CA VAL A 22 12.71 -0.23 6.74
C VAL A 22 11.33 -0.50 7.35
N GLY A 23 10.56 -1.45 6.80
CA GLY A 23 9.27 -1.84 7.34
C GLY A 23 9.38 -2.38 8.77
N LEU A 24 10.34 -3.24 9.06
CA LEU A 24 10.61 -3.74 10.40
C LEU A 24 10.98 -2.61 11.38
N PHE A 25 11.84 -1.68 10.95
CA PHE A 25 12.21 -0.53 11.76
C PHE A 25 10.98 0.33 12.10
N ILE A 26 10.15 0.66 11.11
CA ILE A 26 8.92 1.43 11.32
C ILE A 26 7.96 0.68 12.25
N PHE A 27 7.80 -0.63 12.07
CA PHE A 27 6.99 -1.48 12.93
C PHE A 27 7.43 -1.37 14.39
N VAL A 28 8.71 -1.59 14.67
CA VAL A 28 9.27 -1.55 16.04
C VAL A 28 9.11 -0.16 16.65
N VAL A 29 9.49 0.90 15.92
CA VAL A 29 9.40 2.27 16.44
C VAL A 29 7.97 2.67 16.76
N LEU A 30 7.03 2.42 15.86
CA LEU A 30 5.63 2.80 16.09
C LEU A 30 4.96 1.95 17.17
N THR A 31 5.27 0.66 17.22
CA THR A 31 4.73 -0.21 18.28
C THR A 31 5.24 0.22 19.64
N LEU A 32 6.54 0.55 19.77
CA LEU A 32 7.11 1.03 21.03
C LEU A 32 6.61 2.44 21.40
N ALA A 33 6.50 3.34 20.42
CA ALA A 33 6.01 4.70 20.66
C ALA A 33 4.56 4.73 21.15
N ASN A 34 3.72 3.82 20.67
CA ASN A 34 2.32 3.75 21.08
C ASN A 34 2.06 2.74 22.21
N ALA A 35 3.09 2.04 22.69
CA ALA A 35 2.95 1.06 23.77
C ALA A 35 2.47 1.71 25.09
N SER A 36 2.73 3.02 25.28
CA SER A 36 2.28 3.79 26.44
C SER A 36 0.80 4.19 26.40
N ASP A 37 0.19 4.23 25.21
CA ASP A 37 -1.17 4.72 25.02
C ASP A 37 -2.26 3.63 25.14
N GLY A 38 -1.88 2.43 25.52
CA GLY A 38 -2.73 1.31 25.96
C GLY A 38 -3.51 0.60 24.86
N ASP A 39 -4.35 1.27 24.09
CA ASP A 39 -5.37 0.59 23.28
C ASP A 39 -5.10 0.38 21.79
N SER A 40 -4.17 1.09 21.20
CA SER A 40 -4.00 1.07 19.72
C SER A 40 -2.57 0.85 19.24
N GLY A 41 -1.61 0.73 20.14
CA GLY A 41 -0.19 0.77 19.80
C GLY A 41 0.28 -0.31 18.84
N MET A 42 -0.17 -1.54 19.05
CA MET A 42 0.32 -2.68 18.26
C MET A 42 -0.25 -2.70 16.84
N SER A 43 -1.50 -2.29 16.66
CA SER A 43 -2.12 -2.21 15.34
C SER A 43 -1.56 -1.05 14.50
N ALA A 44 -1.12 0.04 15.13
CA ALA A 44 -0.58 1.20 14.44
C ALA A 44 0.69 0.87 13.63
N GLY A 45 1.63 0.10 14.21
CA GLY A 45 2.83 -0.37 13.50
C GLY A 45 2.51 -1.23 12.29
N THR A 46 1.56 -2.17 12.46
CA THR A 46 1.11 -3.06 11.38
C THR A 46 0.43 -2.27 10.25
N CYS A 47 -0.48 -1.37 10.59
CA CYS A 47 -1.18 -0.53 9.61
C CYS A 47 -0.21 0.40 8.86
N ALA A 48 0.78 0.97 9.56
CA ALA A 48 1.78 1.83 8.93
C ALA A 48 2.65 1.08 7.92
N VAL A 49 3.16 -0.12 8.26
CA VAL A 49 3.93 -0.96 7.33
C VAL A 49 3.08 -1.37 6.14
N SER A 50 1.84 -1.78 6.38
CA SER A 50 0.90 -2.20 5.34
C SER A 50 0.54 -1.04 4.39
N ALA A 51 0.37 0.17 4.92
CA ALA A 51 0.08 1.35 4.12
C ALA A 51 1.29 1.87 3.33
N MET A 52 2.49 1.83 3.90
CA MET A 52 3.69 2.34 3.23
C MET A 52 4.27 1.39 2.19
N SER A 53 4.08 0.07 2.34
CA SER A 53 4.69 -0.93 1.47
C SER A 53 4.36 -0.76 -0.02
N PRO A 54 3.11 -0.52 -0.48
CA PRO A 54 2.82 -0.36 -1.90
C PRO A 54 3.51 0.86 -2.53
N ILE A 55 3.60 1.96 -1.76
CA ILE A 55 4.24 3.21 -2.20
C ILE A 55 5.74 3.01 -2.36
N MET A 56 6.38 2.34 -1.39
CA MET A 56 7.81 2.03 -1.44
C MET A 56 8.15 1.11 -2.61
N ILE A 57 7.34 0.07 -2.85
CA ILE A 57 7.52 -0.86 -3.96
C ILE A 57 7.40 -0.12 -5.29
N MET A 58 6.37 0.72 -5.45
CA MET A 58 6.17 1.53 -6.65
C MET A 58 7.37 2.45 -6.92
N SER A 59 7.81 3.19 -5.91
CA SER A 59 8.92 4.16 -6.04
C SER A 59 10.25 3.46 -6.33
N SER A 60 10.50 2.29 -5.74
CA SER A 60 11.70 1.49 -6.00
C SER A 60 11.76 0.98 -7.44
N LEU A 61 10.64 0.48 -7.96
CA LEU A 61 10.55 0.02 -9.35
C LEU A 61 10.74 1.18 -10.35
N ALA A 62 10.11 2.34 -10.06
CA ALA A 62 10.26 3.52 -10.90
C ALA A 62 11.68 4.11 -10.84
N GLY A 63 12.31 4.09 -9.67
CA GLY A 63 13.69 4.53 -9.49
C GLY A 63 14.68 3.66 -10.27
N TYR A 64 14.50 2.34 -10.25
CA TYR A 64 15.33 1.40 -10.99
C TYR A 64 15.27 1.65 -12.51
N ASP A 65 14.08 1.86 -13.05
CA ASP A 65 13.90 2.17 -14.48
C ASP A 65 14.69 3.40 -14.91
N ASN A 66 14.68 4.44 -14.07
CA ASN A 66 15.34 5.71 -14.39
C ASN A 66 16.87 5.63 -14.27
N GLN A 67 17.40 4.96 -13.24
CA GLN A 67 18.83 4.92 -12.96
C GLN A 67 19.63 4.09 -13.97
N ASN A 68 19.06 2.99 -14.45
CA ASN A 68 19.78 2.01 -15.28
C ASN A 68 19.42 2.08 -16.76
N GLY A 69 18.59 3.04 -17.19
CA GLY A 69 18.06 3.08 -18.56
C GLY A 69 17.27 1.83 -18.93
N TRP A 70 16.76 1.11 -17.92
CA TRP A 70 16.04 -0.16 -18.06
C TRP A 70 14.78 -0.02 -18.90
N GLU A 71 14.17 1.18 -18.87
CA GLU A 71 12.99 1.48 -19.70
C GLU A 71 13.28 1.28 -21.19
N ARG A 72 14.45 1.77 -21.68
CA ARG A 72 14.87 1.60 -23.08
C ARG A 72 15.19 0.15 -23.43
N TYR A 73 15.93 -0.54 -22.54
CA TYR A 73 16.23 -1.95 -22.73
C TYR A 73 14.97 -2.81 -22.77
N ARG A 74 13.99 -2.52 -21.92
CA ARG A 74 12.71 -3.23 -21.89
C ARG A 74 11.91 -3.07 -23.19
N ALA A 75 12.03 -1.93 -23.85
CA ALA A 75 11.38 -1.69 -25.14
C ALA A 75 11.94 -2.56 -26.29
N THR A 76 13.18 -3.08 -26.15
CA THR A 76 13.79 -3.99 -27.13
C THR A 76 13.42 -5.46 -26.91
N LEU A 77 12.83 -5.80 -25.76
CA LEU A 77 12.42 -7.15 -25.46
C LEU A 77 11.15 -7.55 -26.25
N PRO A 78 10.99 -8.81 -26.62
CA PRO A 78 9.84 -9.29 -27.40
C PRO A 78 8.59 -9.45 -26.51
N PHE A 79 8.29 -8.43 -25.69
CA PHE A 79 7.11 -8.38 -24.85
C PHE A 79 6.11 -7.36 -25.38
N SER A 80 4.81 -7.65 -25.25
CA SER A 80 3.82 -6.65 -25.57
C SER A 80 3.87 -5.51 -24.53
N ARG A 81 3.70 -4.26 -24.96
CA ARG A 81 3.68 -3.08 -24.07
C ARG A 81 2.62 -3.22 -22.96
N LYS A 82 1.52 -3.92 -23.26
CA LYS A 82 0.48 -4.25 -22.28
C LYS A 82 0.98 -5.22 -21.21
N ASP A 83 1.72 -6.27 -21.61
CA ASP A 83 2.23 -7.28 -20.67
C ASP A 83 3.22 -6.68 -19.67
N ILE A 84 4.02 -5.71 -20.09
CA ILE A 84 4.96 -4.99 -19.22
C ILE A 84 4.22 -4.23 -18.14
N ILE A 85 3.19 -3.47 -18.52
CA ILE A 85 2.40 -2.66 -17.59
C ILE A 85 1.63 -3.57 -16.62
N CYS A 86 0.90 -4.55 -17.14
CA CYS A 86 0.16 -5.48 -16.28
C CYS A 86 1.08 -6.26 -15.34
N ALA A 87 2.28 -6.65 -15.77
CA ALA A 87 3.26 -7.31 -14.93
C ALA A 87 3.71 -6.42 -13.76
N ARG A 88 3.91 -5.12 -14.00
CA ARG A 88 4.27 -4.14 -12.99
C ARG A 88 3.19 -3.97 -11.93
N TYR A 89 1.95 -3.77 -12.35
CA TYR A 89 0.82 -3.68 -11.42
C TYR A 89 0.67 -4.96 -10.58
N LEU A 90 0.78 -6.12 -11.23
CA LEU A 90 0.71 -7.41 -10.54
C LEU A 90 1.85 -7.57 -9.52
N CYS A 91 3.07 -7.16 -9.89
CA CYS A 91 4.22 -7.17 -8.99
C CYS A 91 3.97 -6.33 -7.74
N ILE A 92 3.47 -5.10 -7.90
CA ILE A 92 3.13 -4.22 -6.77
C ILE A 92 2.09 -4.88 -5.86
N ILE A 93 1.02 -5.43 -6.42
CA ILE A 93 -0.04 -6.09 -5.63
C ILE A 93 0.52 -7.28 -4.84
N VAL A 94 1.23 -8.19 -5.52
CA VAL A 94 1.77 -9.42 -4.90
C VAL A 94 2.72 -9.08 -3.75
N PHE A 95 3.70 -8.21 -3.99
CA PHE A 95 4.67 -7.84 -2.95
C PHE A 95 4.02 -7.04 -1.80
N SER A 96 3.02 -6.21 -2.08
CA SER A 96 2.26 -5.49 -1.04
C SER A 96 1.47 -6.45 -0.15
N VAL A 97 0.83 -7.45 -0.73
CA VAL A 97 0.12 -8.49 0.04
C VAL A 97 1.11 -9.30 0.88
N VAL A 98 2.27 -9.67 0.33
CA VAL A 98 3.32 -10.38 1.09
C VAL A 98 3.79 -9.54 2.27
N MET A 99 4.01 -8.24 2.09
CA MET A 99 4.43 -7.33 3.17
C MET A 99 3.33 -7.17 4.23
N ALA A 100 2.07 -7.05 3.84
CA ALA A 100 0.95 -6.96 4.77
C ALA A 100 0.80 -8.25 5.59
N CYS A 101 0.90 -9.42 4.96
CA CYS A 101 0.91 -10.70 5.66
C CYS A 101 2.09 -10.82 6.63
N ALA A 102 3.29 -10.40 6.21
CA ALA A 102 4.47 -10.41 7.07
C ALA A 102 4.31 -9.48 8.28
N ALA A 103 3.78 -8.26 8.08
CA ALA A 103 3.51 -7.31 9.16
C ALA A 103 2.47 -7.85 10.16
N THR A 104 1.41 -8.50 9.67
CA THR A 104 0.38 -9.13 10.51
C THR A 104 0.98 -10.29 11.31
N LEU A 105 1.80 -11.15 10.68
CA LEU A 105 2.49 -12.24 11.35
C LEU A 105 3.46 -11.73 12.42
N LEU A 106 4.23 -10.68 12.13
CA LEU A 106 5.13 -10.07 13.10
C LEU A 106 4.36 -9.55 14.32
N ASN A 107 3.20 -8.94 14.11
CA ASN A 107 2.34 -8.48 15.20
C ASN A 107 1.89 -9.66 16.08
N ILE A 108 1.37 -10.73 15.47
CA ILE A 108 0.93 -11.93 16.20
C ILE A 108 2.09 -12.56 17.00
N LEU A 109 3.30 -12.60 16.44
CA LEU A 109 4.48 -13.12 17.12
C LEU A 109 4.98 -12.19 18.24
N ALA A 110 4.74 -10.90 18.12
CA ALA A 110 5.13 -9.92 19.12
C ALA A 110 4.19 -9.89 20.34
N LEU A 111 2.92 -10.32 20.21
CA LEU A 111 1.94 -10.34 21.30
C LEU A 111 2.48 -10.97 22.59
N PRO A 112 2.98 -12.23 22.61
CA PRO A 112 3.46 -12.86 23.84
C PRO A 112 4.70 -12.17 24.43
N PHE A 113 5.50 -11.52 23.60
CA PHE A 113 6.67 -10.78 24.05
C PHE A 113 6.29 -9.49 24.80
N PHE A 114 5.27 -8.78 24.35
CA PHE A 114 4.77 -7.58 25.01
C PHE A 114 4.02 -7.91 26.29
N ASP A 115 3.30 -9.02 26.34
CA ASP A 115 2.66 -9.51 27.57
C ASP A 115 3.71 -9.80 28.66
N HIS A 116 4.86 -10.36 28.30
CA HIS A 116 5.98 -10.55 29.24
C HIS A 116 6.63 -9.26 29.72
N MET A 117 6.60 -8.20 28.93
CA MET A 117 7.12 -6.90 29.31
C MET A 117 6.12 -6.08 30.18
N GLY A 118 4.93 -6.60 30.45
CA GLY A 118 3.89 -5.90 31.20
C GLY A 118 3.25 -4.73 30.45
N ILE A 119 3.45 -4.69 29.13
CA ILE A 119 2.76 -3.77 28.24
C ILE A 119 1.39 -4.41 27.98
N PRO A 120 0.28 -3.79 28.39
CA PRO A 120 -1.02 -4.40 28.20
C PRO A 120 -1.24 -4.66 26.70
N SER A 121 -1.22 -5.94 26.31
CA SER A 121 -1.72 -6.34 25.02
C SER A 121 -3.21 -6.06 25.07
N THR A 122 -3.60 -5.03 24.36
CA THR A 122 -5.01 -4.67 24.23
C THR A 122 -5.73 -5.87 23.68
N GLY A 123 -6.90 -6.19 24.18
CA GLY A 123 -7.70 -7.33 23.78
C GLY A 123 -8.14 -7.33 22.30
N GLN A 124 -7.29 -6.79 21.42
CA GLN A 124 -7.47 -6.81 19.97
C GLN A 124 -7.42 -8.25 19.46
N THR A 125 -8.48 -8.63 18.82
CA THR A 125 -8.55 -9.96 18.19
C THR A 125 -7.66 -10.01 16.95
N ILE A 126 -7.12 -11.19 16.64
CA ILE A 126 -6.33 -11.43 15.41
C ILE A 126 -7.11 -10.97 14.16
N PHE A 127 -8.44 -11.10 14.19
CA PHE A 127 -9.31 -10.67 13.12
C PHE A 127 -9.29 -9.14 12.93
N GLU A 128 -9.31 -8.36 13.99
CA GLU A 128 -9.23 -6.89 13.93
C GLU A 128 -7.90 -6.41 13.37
N ILE A 129 -6.79 -7.00 13.80
CA ILE A 129 -5.46 -6.69 13.29
C ILE A 129 -5.36 -7.01 11.79
N ALA A 130 -5.86 -8.17 11.38
CA ALA A 130 -5.83 -8.60 9.98
C ALA A 130 -6.71 -7.72 9.09
N THR A 131 -7.91 -7.36 9.55
CA THR A 131 -8.83 -6.47 8.79
C THR A 131 -8.29 -5.05 8.69
N ALA A 132 -7.70 -4.49 9.74
CA ALA A 132 -7.07 -3.17 9.72
C ALA A 132 -5.86 -3.13 8.76
N SER A 133 -5.02 -4.16 8.80
CA SER A 133 -3.89 -4.33 7.88
C SER A 133 -4.35 -4.46 6.42
N ALA A 134 -5.39 -5.26 6.16
CA ALA A 134 -5.95 -5.42 4.82
C ALA A 134 -6.57 -4.10 4.30
N ALA A 135 -7.33 -3.40 5.13
CA ALA A 135 -7.94 -2.12 4.77
C ALA A 135 -6.88 -1.06 4.47
N SER A 136 -5.84 -0.93 5.30
CA SER A 136 -4.75 0.02 5.07
C SER A 136 -3.96 -0.27 3.79
N THR A 137 -3.73 -1.56 3.49
CA THR A 137 -3.09 -1.99 2.24
C THR A 137 -3.95 -1.65 1.02
N LEU A 138 -5.26 -1.92 1.07
CA LEU A 138 -6.19 -1.62 -0.03
C LEU A 138 -6.26 -0.13 -0.31
N ILE A 139 -6.38 0.72 0.72
CA ILE A 139 -6.39 2.18 0.58
C ILE A 139 -5.08 2.66 -0.07
N SER A 140 -3.95 2.14 0.39
CA SER A 140 -2.64 2.51 -0.17
C SER A 140 -2.48 2.04 -1.63
N LEU A 141 -2.97 0.84 -1.97
CA LEU A 141 -2.99 0.36 -3.36
C LEU A 141 -3.84 1.26 -4.26
N MET A 142 -4.99 1.75 -3.79
CA MET A 142 -5.80 2.72 -4.54
C MET A 142 -5.01 3.98 -4.85
N MET A 143 -4.27 4.52 -3.86
CA MET A 143 -3.38 5.67 -4.06
C MET A 143 -2.29 5.40 -5.09
N VAL A 144 -1.67 4.22 -5.03
CA VAL A 144 -0.66 3.79 -5.99
C VAL A 144 -1.24 3.66 -7.40
N PHE A 145 -2.46 3.12 -7.55
CA PHE A 145 -3.12 3.03 -8.87
C PHE A 145 -3.43 4.41 -9.47
N LEU A 146 -3.71 5.41 -8.65
CA LEU A 146 -3.86 6.79 -9.13
C LEU A 146 -2.53 7.42 -9.53
N ALA A 147 -1.45 7.09 -8.82
CA ALA A 147 -0.11 7.65 -9.09
C ALA A 147 0.58 6.99 -10.29
N GLN A 148 0.35 5.70 -10.55
CA GLN A 148 1.02 4.95 -11.63
C GLN A 148 0.95 5.59 -13.02
N PRO A 149 -0.20 6.09 -13.51
CA PRO A 149 -0.25 6.77 -14.82
C PRO A 149 0.66 8.01 -14.89
N ILE A 150 0.83 8.71 -13.76
CA ILE A 150 1.71 9.88 -13.65
C ILE A 150 3.17 9.47 -13.85
N PHE A 151 3.59 8.34 -13.23
CA PHE A 151 4.94 7.80 -13.40
C PHE A 151 5.25 7.39 -14.85
N PHE A 152 4.27 6.83 -15.54
CA PHE A 152 4.44 6.50 -16.96
C PHE A 152 4.48 7.71 -17.88
N ARG A 153 3.88 8.84 -17.47
CA ARG A 153 3.82 10.06 -18.30
C ARG A 153 5.02 10.98 -18.12
N PHE A 154 5.39 11.30 -16.88
CA PHE A 154 6.32 12.39 -16.56
C PHE A 154 7.75 11.93 -16.25
N GLY A 155 8.00 10.62 -16.13
CA GLY A 155 9.28 10.12 -15.66
C GLY A 155 9.44 10.21 -14.14
N HIS A 156 10.54 9.63 -13.62
CA HIS A 156 10.67 9.36 -12.19
C HIS A 156 10.65 10.62 -11.29
N MET A 157 11.49 11.61 -11.60
CA MET A 157 11.68 12.76 -10.70
C MET A 157 10.48 13.71 -10.66
N GLU A 158 9.87 13.99 -11.80
CA GLU A 158 8.68 14.83 -11.88
C GLU A 158 7.45 14.11 -11.32
N ALA A 159 7.31 12.83 -11.64
CA ALA A 159 6.24 11.98 -11.12
C ALA A 159 6.32 11.84 -9.60
N LEU A 160 7.53 11.75 -9.03
CA LEU A 160 7.72 11.69 -7.58
C LEU A 160 7.21 12.98 -6.90
N ARG A 161 7.55 14.15 -7.44
CA ARG A 161 7.07 15.43 -6.89
C ARG A 161 5.56 15.56 -6.97
N LEU A 162 4.97 15.19 -8.11
CA LEU A 162 3.52 15.22 -8.32
C LEU A 162 2.80 14.20 -7.42
N SER A 163 3.36 13.00 -7.24
CA SER A 163 2.77 11.96 -6.38
C SER A 163 2.82 12.36 -4.90
N VAL A 164 3.91 12.97 -4.43
CA VAL A 164 3.99 13.50 -3.06
C VAL A 164 2.94 14.60 -2.84
N GLY A 165 2.78 15.51 -3.80
CA GLY A 165 1.72 16.52 -3.74
C GLY A 165 0.31 15.91 -3.71
N LEU A 166 0.06 14.89 -4.53
CA LEU A 166 -1.22 14.17 -4.56
C LEU A 166 -1.49 13.46 -3.22
N PHE A 167 -0.48 12.76 -2.68
CA PHE A 167 -0.62 12.07 -1.39
C PHE A 167 -0.81 13.03 -0.23
N ALA A 168 -0.11 14.18 -0.24
CA ALA A 168 -0.32 15.23 0.77
C ALA A 168 -1.73 15.82 0.69
N LEU A 169 -2.23 16.13 -0.50
CA LEU A 169 -3.60 16.62 -0.71
C LEU A 169 -4.66 15.61 -0.23
N LEU A 170 -4.51 14.34 -0.60
CA LEU A 170 -5.43 13.29 -0.20
C LEU A 170 -5.33 13.02 1.31
N GLY A 171 -4.13 13.02 1.89
CA GLY A 171 -3.91 12.86 3.33
C GLY A 171 -4.51 14.02 4.14
N CYS A 172 -4.27 15.27 3.73
CA CYS A 172 -4.91 16.43 4.36
C CYS A 172 -6.43 16.42 4.18
N GLY A 173 -6.92 16.01 3.01
CA GLY A 173 -8.33 15.87 2.72
C GLY A 173 -9.01 14.83 3.63
N THR A 174 -8.40 13.66 3.80
CA THR A 174 -8.92 12.61 4.70
C THR A 174 -8.90 13.05 6.16
N MET A 175 -7.84 13.73 6.62
CA MET A 175 -7.79 14.28 7.98
C MET A 175 -8.83 15.37 8.20
N ALA A 176 -9.05 16.25 7.23
CA ALA A 176 -10.11 17.26 7.29
C ALA A 176 -11.51 16.63 7.32
N MET A 177 -11.73 15.55 6.56
CA MET A 177 -13.00 14.81 6.56
C MET A 177 -13.25 14.05 7.87
N LEU A 178 -12.19 13.54 8.52
CA LEU A 178 -12.28 12.82 9.79
C LEU A 178 -12.37 13.74 11.02
N SER A 179 -12.22 15.06 10.84
CA SER A 179 -12.36 15.99 11.96
C SER A 179 -13.80 15.96 12.48
N SER A 180 -13.93 15.96 13.81
CA SER A 180 -15.21 15.82 14.54
C SER A 180 -16.23 16.93 14.25
N SER A 181 -15.81 17.99 13.57
CA SER A 181 -16.68 19.12 13.19
C SER A 181 -17.44 18.91 11.87
N ASN A 182 -17.12 17.86 11.11
CA ASN A 182 -17.74 17.63 9.81
C ASN A 182 -18.98 16.71 9.88
N PRO A 183 -20.09 17.06 9.21
CA PRO A 183 -21.26 16.19 9.17
C PRO A 183 -21.00 14.83 8.52
N ILE A 184 -20.00 14.76 7.62
CA ILE A 184 -19.59 13.52 6.96
C ILE A 184 -18.90 12.57 7.95
N SER A 185 -18.06 13.09 8.87
CA SER A 185 -17.44 12.27 9.91
C SER A 185 -18.48 11.69 10.86
N ASN A 186 -19.45 12.51 11.27
CA ASN A 186 -20.54 12.07 12.14
C ASN A 186 -21.42 11.00 11.45
N TRP A 187 -21.67 11.16 10.15
CA TRP A 187 -22.39 10.17 9.36
C TRP A 187 -21.59 8.85 9.25
N LEU A 188 -20.29 8.92 8.95
CA LEU A 188 -19.40 7.74 8.90
C LEU A 188 -19.32 7.04 10.26
N MET A 189 -19.19 7.81 11.35
CA MET A 189 -19.17 7.27 12.71
C MET A 189 -20.51 6.66 13.11
N SER A 190 -21.64 7.24 12.68
CA SER A 190 -22.97 6.66 12.92
C SER A 190 -23.16 5.33 12.15
N PHE A 191 -22.53 5.21 10.97
CA PHE A 191 -22.55 3.97 10.17
C PHE A 191 -21.66 2.89 10.76
N ALA A 192 -20.48 3.28 11.31
CA ALA A 192 -19.56 2.36 11.95
C ALA A 192 -20.07 1.87 13.30
N GLY A 193 -20.90 2.66 14.00
CA GLY A 193 -21.39 2.33 15.34
C GLY A 193 -20.27 2.28 16.39
N ALA A 194 -20.64 2.18 17.66
CA ALA A 194 -19.67 2.04 18.76
C ALA A 194 -19.01 0.64 18.77
N ASN A 195 -19.69 -0.37 18.24
CA ASN A 195 -19.20 -1.74 18.04
C ASN A 195 -19.76 -2.26 16.68
N PRO A 196 -19.06 -2.06 15.57
CA PRO A 196 -19.56 -2.50 14.28
C PRO A 196 -19.59 -4.04 14.21
N ASP A 197 -20.74 -4.57 13.78
CA ASP A 197 -20.86 -6.00 13.52
C ASP A 197 -19.79 -6.46 12.53
N PRO A 198 -19.20 -7.67 12.73
CA PRO A 198 -18.20 -8.22 11.81
C PRO A 198 -18.69 -8.28 10.35
N ALA A 199 -20.00 -8.45 10.15
CA ALA A 199 -20.62 -8.43 8.84
C ALA A 199 -20.54 -7.05 8.16
N VAL A 200 -20.70 -5.96 8.92
CA VAL A 200 -20.61 -4.58 8.39
C VAL A 200 -19.17 -4.28 7.99
N ILE A 201 -18.20 -4.66 8.82
CA ILE A 201 -16.76 -4.53 8.50
C ILE A 201 -16.43 -5.31 7.22
N GLY A 202 -16.92 -6.55 7.11
CA GLY A 202 -16.74 -7.36 5.91
C GLY A 202 -17.32 -6.73 4.64
N CYS A 203 -18.53 -6.16 4.71
CA CYS A 203 -19.16 -5.45 3.61
C CYS A 203 -18.37 -4.18 3.21
N LEU A 204 -17.86 -3.43 4.17
CA LEU A 204 -17.03 -2.25 3.89
C LEU A 204 -15.71 -2.64 3.21
N CYS A 205 -15.03 -3.67 3.71
CA CYS A 205 -13.82 -4.19 3.09
C CYS A 205 -14.07 -4.69 1.66
N ALA A 206 -15.18 -5.39 1.44
CA ALA A 206 -15.59 -5.84 0.11
C ALA A 206 -15.86 -4.66 -0.83
N GLY A 207 -16.55 -3.62 -0.36
CA GLY A 207 -16.80 -2.41 -1.13
C GLY A 207 -15.51 -1.68 -1.53
N ILE A 208 -14.57 -1.54 -0.59
CA ILE A 208 -13.25 -0.95 -0.86
C ILE A 208 -12.47 -1.82 -1.86
N ALA A 209 -12.53 -3.15 -1.75
CA ALA A 209 -11.86 -4.05 -2.68
C ALA A 209 -12.42 -3.95 -4.11
N VAL A 210 -13.74 -3.84 -4.27
CA VAL A 210 -14.39 -3.62 -5.58
C VAL A 210 -13.94 -2.27 -6.16
N LEU A 211 -13.93 -1.21 -5.36
CA LEU A 211 -13.48 0.11 -5.81
C LEU A 211 -12.00 0.09 -6.22
N ALA A 212 -11.14 -0.57 -5.44
CA ALA A 212 -9.72 -0.77 -5.76
C ALA A 212 -9.55 -1.54 -7.08
N PHE A 213 -10.38 -2.56 -7.33
CA PHE A 213 -10.35 -3.32 -8.58
C PHE A 213 -10.77 -2.48 -9.79
N VAL A 214 -11.81 -1.66 -9.66
CA VAL A 214 -12.24 -0.73 -10.72
C VAL A 214 -11.13 0.29 -11.01
N LEU A 215 -10.54 0.88 -9.98
CA LEU A 215 -9.41 1.81 -10.13
C LEU A 215 -8.20 1.13 -10.78
N PHE A 216 -7.89 -0.11 -10.42
CA PHE A 216 -6.84 -0.90 -11.07
C PHE A 216 -7.09 -1.04 -12.57
N MET A 217 -8.31 -1.43 -12.98
CA MET A 217 -8.66 -1.60 -14.40
C MET A 217 -8.55 -0.29 -15.18
N VAL A 218 -9.10 0.80 -14.64
CA VAL A 218 -9.04 2.13 -15.26
C VAL A 218 -7.58 2.59 -15.35
N SER A 219 -6.82 2.49 -14.27
CA SER A 219 -5.41 2.91 -14.21
C SER A 219 -4.55 2.11 -15.21
N CYS A 220 -4.75 0.81 -15.29
CA CYS A 220 -4.06 -0.06 -16.25
C CYS A 220 -4.38 0.32 -17.70
N ALA A 221 -5.65 0.64 -18.01
CA ALA A 221 -6.06 1.06 -19.34
C ALA A 221 -5.43 2.42 -19.73
N VAL A 222 -5.46 3.39 -18.81
CA VAL A 222 -4.86 4.72 -19.00
C VAL A 222 -3.34 4.61 -19.16
N SER A 223 -2.66 3.87 -18.31
CA SER A 223 -1.21 3.64 -18.38
C SER A 223 -0.81 2.98 -19.70
N THR A 224 -1.60 2.01 -20.16
CA THR A 224 -1.36 1.34 -21.45
C THR A 224 -1.50 2.31 -22.63
N LYS A 225 -2.48 3.21 -22.59
CA LYS A 225 -2.66 4.23 -23.62
C LYS A 225 -1.49 5.21 -23.63
N ILE A 226 -1.07 5.71 -22.46
CA ILE A 226 0.07 6.63 -22.33
C ILE A 226 1.36 5.99 -22.84
N TYR A 227 1.64 4.75 -22.43
CA TYR A 227 2.88 4.04 -22.82
C TYR A 227 2.94 3.71 -24.32
N ARG A 228 1.77 3.58 -24.99
CA ARG A 228 1.70 3.38 -26.44
C ARG A 228 2.05 4.61 -27.25
N THR A 229 1.72 5.80 -26.73
CA THR A 229 1.95 7.09 -27.40
C THR A 229 3.31 7.68 -27.10
N ARG A 230 4.08 7.07 -26.20
CA ARG A 230 5.42 7.53 -25.84
C ARG A 230 6.44 6.95 -26.82
N ASP A 231 7.16 7.82 -27.53
CA ASP A 231 8.34 7.49 -28.32
C ASP A 231 9.52 7.25 -27.36
N LEU A 232 10.02 6.00 -27.31
CA LEU A 232 11.11 5.54 -26.44
C LEU A 232 12.42 5.42 -27.23
#